data_6f6df58035c808fdfda5ce0bf8e8fd38
#
_entry.id   6f6df58035c808fdfda5ce0bf8e8fd38
#
_cell.length_a   1.000
_cell.length_b   1.000
_cell.length_c   1.000
_cell.angle_alpha   90.00
_cell.angle_beta   90.00
_cell.angle_gamma   90.00
#
_symmetry.space_group_name_H-M   'P 1'
#
loop_
_entity.id
_entity.type
_entity.pdbx_description
1 polymer ?
#
loop_
_entity_poly.entity_id
_entity_poly.type
_entity_poly.pdbx_seq_one_letter_code
_entity_poly.pdbx_strand_id
1 'polypeptide(L)'
;MHIEPGILSGAKIAAANLAAIALVAAQAPQLLRKPQLVLRTLLAALFFSVFMQSFHLPAGASELHFIGAMPIYLTLGFVPALLGFGLGLLLQGVVFEPADLLHLGVNFLSLAVPLLALHATLGRRLAAGAATRIGAVLKLDAGYYAGVALMVGFWPAMGEVATPFAEWTAFAAAYLPVVLIEPVFTVAAVRLLQSQAHRPLVQLCFAVPARG
;
A
#
# COMPACT_ATOMS: atom_id res chain seq x y z
N MET A 1 5.03 1.51 10.04
CA MET A 1 5.91 1.28 8.89
C MET A 1 6.75 2.51 8.62
N HIS A 2 6.80 3.38 9.56
CA HIS A 2 7.65 4.55 9.55
C HIS A 2 9.08 4.14 9.89
N ILE A 3 10.06 4.63 9.15
CA ILE A 3 11.48 4.45 9.49
C ILE A 3 11.88 5.62 10.37
N GLU A 4 12.43 5.31 11.54
CA GLU A 4 12.81 6.33 12.51
C GLU A 4 13.86 7.32 11.96
N PRO A 5 13.76 8.61 12.33
CA PRO A 5 14.76 9.60 11.99
C PRO A 5 16.16 9.18 12.49
N GLY A 6 17.18 9.41 11.64
CA GLY A 6 18.58 9.10 11.99
C GLY A 6 19.11 7.76 11.46
N ILE A 7 18.26 6.87 10.93
CA ILE A 7 18.69 5.60 10.34
C ILE A 7 19.35 5.82 8.97
N LEU A 8 18.81 6.74 8.17
CA LEU A 8 19.27 7.02 6.81
C LEU A 8 19.97 8.39 6.73
N SER A 9 21.06 8.46 5.95
CA SER A 9 21.68 9.74 5.62
C SER A 9 20.79 10.62 4.76
N GLY A 10 20.96 11.94 4.85
CA GLY A 10 20.18 12.91 4.08
C GLY A 10 20.24 12.68 2.57
N ALA A 11 21.38 12.21 2.03
CA ALA A 11 21.52 11.90 0.62
C ALA A 11 20.63 10.73 0.18
N LYS A 12 20.52 9.68 1.01
CA LYS A 12 19.66 8.51 0.75
C LYS A 12 18.18 8.89 0.82
N ILE A 13 17.80 9.72 1.80
CA ILE A 13 16.44 10.26 1.93
C ILE A 13 16.09 11.10 0.70
N ALA A 14 16.99 12.00 0.27
CA ALA A 14 16.77 12.82 -0.92
C ALA A 14 16.63 11.95 -2.19
N ALA A 15 17.45 10.93 -2.36
CA ALA A 15 17.34 9.99 -3.48
C ALA A 15 16.01 9.23 -3.47
N ALA A 16 15.54 8.78 -2.30
CA ALA A 16 14.26 8.11 -2.15
C ALA A 16 13.09 9.06 -2.47
N ASN A 17 13.14 10.30 -1.98
CA ASN A 17 12.12 11.31 -2.29
C ASN A 17 12.07 11.63 -3.79
N LEU A 18 13.22 11.76 -4.46
CA LEU A 18 13.28 11.96 -5.91
C LEU A 18 12.71 10.76 -6.68
N ALA A 19 13.04 9.54 -6.28
CA ALA A 19 12.48 8.32 -6.88
C ALA A 19 10.97 8.23 -6.70
N ALA A 20 10.47 8.60 -5.52
CA ALA A 20 9.04 8.67 -5.22
C ALA A 20 8.32 9.69 -6.11
N ILE A 21 8.88 10.89 -6.25
CA ILE A 21 8.35 11.94 -7.14
C ILE A 21 8.33 11.46 -8.59
N ALA A 22 9.41 10.86 -9.06
CA ALA A 22 9.49 10.31 -10.42
C ALA A 22 8.42 9.24 -10.67
N LEU A 23 8.19 8.35 -9.70
CA LEU A 23 7.18 7.32 -9.78
C LEU A 23 5.77 7.91 -9.84
N VAL A 24 5.45 8.89 -8.99
CA VAL A 24 4.17 9.59 -9.01
C VAL A 24 3.98 10.33 -10.35
N ALA A 25 5.01 11.05 -10.82
CA ALA A 25 4.97 11.78 -12.08
C ALA A 25 4.74 10.85 -13.29
N ALA A 26 5.29 9.65 -13.28
CA ALA A 26 5.08 8.65 -14.32
C ALA A 26 3.61 8.16 -14.40
N GLN A 27 2.87 8.18 -13.29
CA GLN A 27 1.48 7.74 -13.23
C GLN A 27 0.47 8.90 -13.39
N ALA A 28 0.86 10.12 -13.06
CA ALA A 28 -0.01 11.30 -13.08
C ALA A 28 -0.73 11.54 -14.44
N PRO A 29 -0.12 11.33 -15.62
CA PRO A 29 -0.80 11.50 -16.89
C PRO A 29 -2.04 10.60 -17.07
N GLN A 30 -2.11 9.48 -16.36
CA GLN A 30 -3.29 8.61 -16.39
C GLN A 30 -4.52 9.26 -15.73
N LEU A 31 -4.31 10.09 -14.70
CA LEU A 31 -5.38 10.84 -14.04
C LEU A 31 -6.01 11.86 -15.00
N LEU A 32 -5.17 12.52 -15.81
CA LEU A 32 -5.63 13.51 -16.81
C LEU A 32 -6.45 12.85 -17.93
N ARG A 33 -6.07 11.63 -18.33
CA ARG A 33 -6.75 10.86 -19.38
C ARG A 33 -8.07 10.22 -18.90
N LYS A 34 -8.19 9.93 -17.59
CA LYS A 34 -9.33 9.24 -17.01
C LYS A 34 -9.74 9.91 -15.69
N PRO A 35 -10.57 10.97 -15.72
CA PRO A 35 -10.93 11.77 -14.54
C PRO A 35 -11.50 10.94 -13.37
N GLN A 36 -12.19 9.83 -13.65
CA GLN A 36 -12.68 8.91 -12.62
C GLN A 36 -11.56 8.34 -11.73
N LEU A 37 -10.31 8.25 -12.23
CA LEU A 37 -9.17 7.80 -11.42
C LEU A 37 -8.81 8.82 -10.33
N VAL A 38 -9.11 10.11 -10.52
CA VAL A 38 -8.88 11.13 -9.49
C VAL A 38 -9.75 10.83 -8.27
N LEU A 39 -11.05 10.61 -8.47
CA LEU A 39 -11.97 10.26 -7.37
C LEU A 39 -11.53 8.97 -6.68
N ARG A 40 -11.18 7.94 -7.44
CA ARG A 40 -10.70 6.66 -6.89
C ARG A 40 -9.38 6.81 -6.13
N THR A 41 -8.48 7.70 -6.57
CA THR A 41 -7.23 8.02 -5.85
C THR A 41 -7.52 8.71 -4.51
N LEU A 42 -8.45 9.66 -4.48
CA LEU A 42 -8.87 10.30 -3.25
C LEU A 42 -9.53 9.31 -2.27
N LEU A 43 -10.37 8.41 -2.78
CA LEU A 43 -10.95 7.33 -1.97
C LEU A 43 -9.87 6.37 -1.46
N ALA A 44 -8.88 6.02 -2.29
CA ALA A 44 -7.76 5.18 -1.88
C ALA A 44 -6.94 5.84 -0.76
N ALA A 45 -6.64 7.14 -0.88
CA ALA A 45 -5.94 7.89 0.16
C ALA A 45 -6.74 7.95 1.47
N LEU A 46 -8.05 8.18 1.37
CA LEU A 46 -8.94 8.20 2.54
C LEU A 46 -8.99 6.83 3.23
N PHE A 47 -9.26 5.75 2.49
CA PHE A 47 -9.31 4.40 3.05
C PHE A 47 -7.98 3.98 3.66
N PHE A 48 -6.87 4.25 2.95
CA PHE A 48 -5.53 4.00 3.47
C PHE A 48 -5.30 4.74 4.80
N SER A 49 -5.62 6.04 4.86
CA SER A 49 -5.44 6.84 6.08
C SER A 49 -6.31 6.33 7.23
N VAL A 50 -7.56 5.96 6.97
CA VAL A 50 -8.45 5.38 7.98
C VAL A 50 -7.90 4.04 8.48
N PHE A 51 -7.44 3.17 7.59
CA PHE A 51 -6.88 1.87 7.98
C PHE A 51 -5.60 2.04 8.81
N MET A 52 -4.69 2.93 8.41
CA MET A 52 -3.46 3.24 9.13
C MET A 52 -3.74 3.72 10.56
N GLN A 53 -4.76 4.57 10.75
CA GLN A 53 -5.13 5.10 12.07
C GLN A 53 -5.92 4.11 12.92
N SER A 54 -6.68 3.22 12.29
CA SER A 54 -7.54 2.28 13.01
C SER A 54 -6.77 1.18 13.73
N PHE A 55 -5.60 0.81 13.22
CA PHE A 55 -4.79 -0.26 13.78
C PHE A 55 -3.30 -0.03 13.53
N HIS A 56 -2.59 0.23 14.62
CA HIS A 56 -1.13 0.34 14.63
C HIS A 56 -0.56 -0.29 15.90
N LEU A 57 0.61 -0.90 15.78
CA LEU A 57 1.34 -1.53 16.89
C LEU A 57 2.84 -1.28 16.71
N PRO A 58 3.57 -0.88 17.77
CA PRO A 58 5.02 -0.83 17.74
C PRO A 58 5.62 -2.22 17.44
N ALA A 59 6.56 -2.30 16.50
CA ALA A 59 7.23 -3.53 16.13
C ALA A 59 8.73 -3.27 15.88
N GLY A 60 9.53 -3.36 16.94
CA GLY A 60 10.96 -3.02 16.92
C GLY A 60 11.21 -1.54 16.62
N ALA A 61 12.13 -1.25 15.70
CA ALA A 61 12.44 0.10 15.21
C ALA A 61 11.44 0.63 14.17
N SER A 62 10.27 0.01 14.04
CA SER A 62 9.23 0.38 13.08
C SER A 62 7.85 0.17 13.68
N GLU A 63 6.82 0.68 13.02
CA GLU A 63 5.43 0.46 13.39
C GLU A 63 4.73 -0.44 12.37
N LEU A 64 3.95 -1.39 12.87
CA LEU A 64 3.03 -2.18 12.10
C LEU A 64 1.71 -1.40 11.92
N HIS A 65 1.27 -1.23 10.69
CA HIS A 65 -0.04 -0.65 10.38
C HIS A 65 -0.86 -1.62 9.53
N PHE A 66 -2.16 -1.59 9.71
CA PHE A 66 -3.08 -2.22 8.78
C PHE A 66 -3.23 -1.32 7.55
N ILE A 67 -2.68 -1.75 6.42
CA ILE A 67 -2.62 -0.93 5.20
C ILE A 67 -3.92 -1.04 4.39
N GLY A 68 -4.56 -2.21 4.42
CA GLY A 68 -5.70 -2.52 3.57
C GLY A 68 -5.31 -2.52 2.08
N ALA A 69 -4.13 -3.04 1.77
CA ALA A 69 -3.54 -2.92 0.44
C ALA A 69 -4.36 -3.65 -0.63
N MET A 70 -4.77 -4.88 -0.37
CA MET A 70 -5.53 -5.66 -1.36
C MET A 70 -6.98 -5.21 -1.50
N PRO A 71 -7.74 -4.87 -0.45
CA PRO A 71 -9.05 -4.22 -0.63
C PRO A 71 -8.94 -2.96 -1.49
N ILE A 72 -7.98 -2.06 -1.23
CA ILE A 72 -7.78 -0.83 -2.01
C ILE A 72 -7.40 -1.17 -3.46
N TYR A 73 -6.41 -2.06 -3.67
CA TYR A 73 -5.94 -2.44 -4.99
C TYR A 73 -7.02 -3.10 -5.85
N LEU A 74 -7.76 -4.07 -5.30
CA LEU A 74 -8.76 -4.85 -6.04
C LEU A 74 -10.08 -4.08 -6.26
N THR A 75 -10.40 -3.12 -5.40
CA THR A 75 -11.67 -2.36 -5.50
C THR A 75 -11.53 -1.00 -6.17
N LEU A 76 -10.36 -0.37 -6.13
CA LEU A 76 -10.13 0.94 -6.73
C LEU A 76 -9.20 0.89 -7.96
N GLY A 77 -8.42 -0.17 -8.08
CA GLY A 77 -7.48 -0.38 -9.18
C GLY A 77 -6.04 0.01 -8.84
N PHE A 78 -5.11 -0.39 -9.71
CA PHE A 78 -3.67 -0.23 -9.47
C PHE A 78 -3.22 1.23 -9.33
N VAL A 79 -3.56 2.09 -10.29
CA VAL A 79 -3.11 3.50 -10.29
C VAL A 79 -3.69 4.27 -9.10
N PRO A 80 -5.00 4.17 -8.79
CA PRO A 80 -5.55 4.76 -7.59
C PRO A 80 -4.91 4.24 -6.29
N ALA A 81 -4.64 2.93 -6.18
CA ALA A 81 -3.98 2.38 -5.01
C ALA A 81 -2.56 2.94 -4.83
N LEU A 82 -1.77 2.94 -5.91
CA LEU A 82 -0.40 3.44 -5.90
C LEU A 82 -0.33 4.92 -5.49
N LEU A 83 -1.09 5.77 -6.18
CA LEU A 83 -1.11 7.21 -5.91
C LEU A 83 -1.81 7.53 -4.59
N GLY A 84 -2.82 6.74 -4.23
CA GLY A 84 -3.55 6.85 -2.97
C GLY A 84 -2.66 6.56 -1.75
N PHE A 85 -1.74 5.61 -1.84
CA PHE A 85 -0.76 5.37 -0.77
C PHE A 85 0.14 6.60 -0.57
N GLY A 86 0.65 7.20 -1.66
CA GLY A 86 1.47 8.41 -1.57
C GLY A 86 0.71 9.60 -0.98
N LEU A 87 -0.51 9.84 -1.47
CA LEU A 87 -1.38 10.91 -0.98
C LEU A 87 -1.82 10.66 0.47
N GLY A 88 -2.11 9.42 0.83
CA GLY A 88 -2.49 9.03 2.19
C GLY A 88 -1.34 9.21 3.18
N LEU A 89 -0.11 8.82 2.82
CA LEU A 89 1.08 9.09 3.63
C LEU A 89 1.35 10.59 3.79
N LEU A 90 1.16 11.38 2.73
CA LEU A 90 1.26 12.83 2.81
C LEU A 90 0.22 13.39 3.79
N LEU A 91 -1.02 12.93 3.70
CA LEU A 91 -2.09 13.32 4.62
C LEU A 91 -1.76 12.94 6.06
N GLN A 92 -1.24 11.73 6.28
CA GLN A 92 -0.78 11.28 7.60
C GLN A 92 0.31 12.19 8.16
N GLY A 93 1.35 12.49 7.37
CA GLY A 93 2.42 13.37 7.79
C GLY A 93 1.95 14.80 8.08
N VAL A 94 1.05 15.35 7.26
CA VAL A 94 0.56 16.74 7.48
C VAL A 94 -0.35 16.84 8.71
N VAL A 95 -1.20 15.84 8.96
CA VAL A 95 -2.28 15.94 9.97
C VAL A 95 -1.87 15.34 11.31
N PHE A 96 -1.13 14.20 11.30
CA PHE A 96 -0.88 13.41 12.51
C PHE A 96 0.60 13.41 12.92
N GLU A 97 1.52 13.13 11.99
CA GLU A 97 2.94 12.92 12.28
C GLU A 97 3.86 13.73 11.36
N PRO A 98 4.04 15.04 11.59
CA PRO A 98 4.86 15.89 10.71
C PRO A 98 6.32 15.45 10.56
N ALA A 99 6.87 14.71 11.52
CA ALA A 99 8.22 14.18 11.44
C ALA A 99 8.39 13.18 10.27
N ASP A 100 7.32 12.48 9.88
CA ASP A 100 7.32 11.50 8.80
C ASP A 100 7.45 12.12 7.40
N LEU A 101 7.16 13.41 7.27
CA LEU A 101 7.29 14.12 5.98
C LEU A 101 8.72 14.07 5.45
N LEU A 102 9.73 14.05 6.32
CA LEU A 102 11.12 13.92 5.91
C LEU A 102 11.37 12.60 5.16
N HIS A 103 10.76 11.50 5.64
CA HIS A 103 10.91 10.14 5.12
C HIS A 103 9.77 9.74 4.18
N LEU A 104 8.96 10.69 3.71
CA LEU A 104 7.77 10.42 2.89
C LEU A 104 8.07 9.52 1.69
N GLY A 105 9.15 9.78 0.95
CA GLY A 105 9.54 8.97 -0.19
C GLY A 105 10.00 7.57 0.21
N VAL A 106 10.72 7.42 1.32
CA VAL A 106 11.15 6.14 1.88
C VAL A 106 9.92 5.29 2.24
N ASN A 107 8.99 5.86 2.99
CA ASN A 107 7.76 5.21 3.41
C ASN A 107 6.87 4.88 2.19
N PHE A 108 6.75 5.81 1.24
CA PHE A 108 6.00 5.56 0.00
C PHE A 108 6.62 4.45 -0.84
N LEU A 109 7.93 4.42 -1.06
CA LEU A 109 8.59 3.38 -1.84
C LEU A 109 8.48 2.02 -1.17
N SER A 110 8.43 1.96 0.16
CA SER A 110 8.22 0.72 0.90
C SER A 110 6.86 0.07 0.61
N LEU A 111 5.87 0.86 0.20
CA LEU A 111 4.54 0.37 -0.24
C LEU A 111 4.45 0.22 -1.75
N ALA A 112 5.01 1.19 -2.48
CA ALA A 112 4.85 1.31 -3.92
C ALA A 112 5.63 0.23 -4.68
N VAL A 113 6.88 -0.06 -4.27
CA VAL A 113 7.72 -1.07 -4.94
C VAL A 113 7.11 -2.47 -4.85
N PRO A 114 6.66 -2.95 -3.67
CA PRO A 114 5.94 -4.22 -3.58
C PRO A 114 4.66 -4.26 -4.42
N LEU A 115 3.89 -3.17 -4.44
CA LEU A 115 2.67 -3.10 -5.24
C LEU A 115 2.95 -3.15 -6.74
N LEU A 116 4.01 -2.46 -7.20
CA LEU A 116 4.47 -2.51 -8.59
C LEU A 116 4.90 -3.92 -8.99
N ALA A 117 5.76 -4.55 -8.17
CA ALA A 117 6.24 -5.91 -8.41
C ALA A 117 5.08 -6.92 -8.44
N LEU A 118 4.16 -6.81 -7.47
CA LEU A 118 2.97 -7.64 -7.42
C LEU A 118 2.10 -7.45 -8.65
N HIS A 119 1.81 -6.21 -9.03
CA HIS A 119 0.99 -5.89 -10.20
C HIS A 119 1.61 -6.41 -11.50
N ALA A 120 2.91 -6.27 -11.67
CA ALA A 120 3.63 -6.73 -12.86
C ALA A 120 3.65 -8.26 -13.00
N THR A 121 3.60 -8.99 -11.89
CA THR A 121 3.72 -10.45 -11.85
C THR A 121 2.35 -11.15 -11.70
N LEU A 122 1.83 -11.19 -10.49
CA LEU A 122 0.62 -11.93 -10.13
C LEU A 122 -0.66 -11.09 -10.24
N GLY A 123 -0.56 -9.78 -9.95
CA GLY A 123 -1.72 -8.93 -9.73
C GLY A 123 -2.63 -8.81 -10.94
N ARG A 124 -2.07 -8.60 -12.13
CA ARG A 124 -2.87 -8.48 -13.37
C ARG A 124 -3.67 -9.73 -13.67
N ARG A 125 -3.10 -10.92 -13.43
CA ARG A 125 -3.74 -12.21 -13.73
C ARG A 125 -4.81 -12.55 -12.71
N LEU A 126 -4.51 -12.33 -11.43
CA LEU A 126 -5.42 -12.72 -10.34
C LEU A 126 -6.54 -11.70 -10.12
N ALA A 127 -6.28 -10.40 -10.31
CA ALA A 127 -7.30 -9.36 -10.19
C ALA A 127 -8.41 -9.50 -11.25
N ALA A 128 -8.09 -10.01 -12.44
CA ALA A 128 -9.06 -10.11 -13.54
C ALA A 128 -10.11 -11.21 -13.37
N GLY A 129 -9.83 -12.28 -12.61
CA GLY A 129 -10.75 -13.43 -12.56
C GLY A 129 -10.83 -14.17 -11.22
N ALA A 130 -10.03 -13.80 -10.23
CA ALA A 130 -9.92 -14.55 -8.98
C ALA A 130 -10.09 -13.70 -7.72
N ALA A 131 -10.51 -12.44 -7.86
CA ALA A 131 -10.67 -11.50 -6.74
C ALA A 131 -11.70 -11.93 -5.68
N THR A 132 -12.54 -12.91 -5.98
CA THR A 132 -13.52 -13.49 -5.04
C THR A 132 -13.05 -14.79 -4.41
N ARG A 133 -11.88 -15.30 -4.81
CA ARG A 133 -11.32 -16.56 -4.26
C ARG A 133 -10.33 -16.22 -3.14
N ILE A 134 -10.65 -16.62 -1.94
CA ILE A 134 -9.84 -16.29 -0.74
C ILE A 134 -8.37 -16.73 -0.89
N GLY A 135 -8.11 -17.91 -1.45
CA GLY A 135 -6.75 -18.39 -1.68
C GLY A 135 -5.96 -17.60 -2.73
N ALA A 136 -6.63 -16.96 -3.69
CA ALA A 136 -5.98 -16.06 -4.65
C ALA A 136 -5.62 -14.71 -3.98
N VAL A 137 -6.55 -14.17 -3.20
CA VAL A 137 -6.30 -12.94 -2.44
C VAL A 137 -5.22 -13.16 -1.39
N LEU A 138 -5.23 -14.30 -0.68
CA LEU A 138 -4.17 -14.66 0.26
C LEU A 138 -2.77 -14.68 -0.38
N LYS A 139 -2.66 -15.18 -1.63
CA LYS A 139 -1.38 -15.15 -2.36
C LYS A 139 -0.94 -13.73 -2.69
N LEU A 140 -1.89 -12.86 -3.03
CA LEU A 140 -1.60 -11.44 -3.28
C LEU A 140 -1.16 -10.73 -1.99
N ASP A 141 -1.87 -10.94 -0.89
CA ASP A 141 -1.52 -10.37 0.41
C ASP A 141 -0.15 -10.86 0.89
N ALA A 142 0.09 -12.17 0.86
CA ALA A 142 1.36 -12.75 1.24
C ALA A 142 2.53 -12.20 0.39
N GLY A 143 2.35 -12.09 -0.92
CA GLY A 143 3.35 -11.51 -1.82
C GLY A 143 3.58 -10.03 -1.55
N TYR A 144 2.52 -9.27 -1.31
CA TYR A 144 2.62 -7.84 -1.01
C TYR A 144 3.33 -7.58 0.32
N TYR A 145 2.87 -8.19 1.41
CA TYR A 145 3.46 -7.97 2.73
C TYR A 145 4.87 -8.56 2.88
N ALA A 146 5.20 -9.64 2.16
CA ALA A 146 6.58 -10.10 2.03
C ALA A 146 7.46 -9.03 1.36
N GLY A 147 6.96 -8.40 0.30
CA GLY A 147 7.63 -7.29 -0.37
C GLY A 147 7.79 -6.07 0.54
N VAL A 148 6.77 -5.71 1.32
CA VAL A 148 6.83 -4.63 2.32
C VAL A 148 7.89 -4.95 3.38
N ALA A 149 7.90 -6.17 3.93
CA ALA A 149 8.88 -6.59 4.92
C ALA A 149 10.31 -6.54 4.35
N LEU A 150 10.50 -6.95 3.10
CA LEU A 150 11.79 -6.83 2.40
C LEU A 150 12.22 -5.37 2.24
N MET A 151 11.30 -4.48 1.85
CA MET A 151 11.61 -3.05 1.71
C MET A 151 11.93 -2.39 3.06
N VAL A 152 11.21 -2.76 4.12
CA VAL A 152 11.52 -2.28 5.48
C VAL A 152 12.88 -2.82 5.97
N GLY A 153 13.28 -4.02 5.58
CA GLY A 153 14.63 -4.54 5.84
C GLY A 153 15.72 -3.89 4.98
N PHE A 154 15.38 -3.53 3.74
CA PHE A 154 16.32 -2.90 2.79
C PHE A 154 16.84 -1.54 3.30
N TRP A 155 15.97 -0.69 3.86
CA TRP A 155 16.37 0.64 4.30
C TRP A 155 17.38 0.62 5.45
N PRO A 156 17.17 -0.14 6.56
CA PRO A 156 18.17 -0.28 7.60
C PRO A 156 19.47 -0.94 7.09
N ALA A 157 19.39 -1.91 6.17
CA ALA A 157 20.58 -2.50 5.55
C ALA A 157 21.40 -1.48 4.75
N MET A 158 20.74 -0.46 4.21
CA MET A 158 21.37 0.70 3.56
C MET A 158 21.69 1.82 4.55
N GLY A 159 21.27 1.68 5.82
CA GLY A 159 21.42 2.66 6.87
C GLY A 159 22.87 2.78 7.37
N GLU A 160 23.09 3.77 8.24
CA GLU A 160 24.38 3.99 8.92
C GLU A 160 24.39 3.31 10.30
N VAL A 161 23.24 2.87 10.77
CA VAL A 161 23.05 2.17 12.04
C VAL A 161 22.65 0.73 11.74
N ALA A 162 23.39 -0.23 12.27
CA ALA A 162 23.08 -1.64 12.12
C ALA A 162 21.80 -1.99 12.90
N THR A 163 20.77 -2.44 12.20
CA THR A 163 19.57 -2.98 12.83
C THR A 163 19.73 -4.49 13.01
N PRO A 164 19.52 -5.05 14.20
CA PRO A 164 19.60 -6.48 14.41
C PRO A 164 18.62 -7.25 13.52
N PHE A 165 19.11 -8.35 12.93
CA PHE A 165 18.27 -9.22 12.09
C PHE A 165 17.02 -9.73 12.83
N ALA A 166 17.13 -9.93 14.14
CA ALA A 166 16.00 -10.35 14.99
C ALA A 166 14.86 -9.33 15.01
N GLU A 167 15.15 -8.04 15.01
CA GLU A 167 14.12 -6.98 14.98
C GLU A 167 13.38 -6.99 13.63
N TRP A 168 14.12 -7.13 12.54
CA TRP A 168 13.49 -7.25 11.22
C TRP A 168 12.61 -8.51 11.11
N THR A 169 13.07 -9.65 11.63
CA THR A 169 12.25 -10.88 11.61
C THR A 169 11.01 -10.77 12.46
N ALA A 170 11.09 -10.12 13.63
CA ALA A 170 9.94 -9.82 14.48
C ALA A 170 8.93 -8.92 13.75
N PHE A 171 9.40 -7.88 13.10
CA PHE A 171 8.57 -7.01 12.25
C PHE A 171 7.88 -7.80 11.12
N ALA A 172 8.63 -8.62 10.37
CA ALA A 172 8.06 -9.43 9.30
C ALA A 172 7.01 -10.43 9.82
N ALA A 173 7.27 -11.06 10.96
CA ALA A 173 6.33 -11.99 11.60
C ALA A 173 5.05 -11.29 12.10
N ALA A 174 5.13 -10.03 12.52
CA ALA A 174 3.99 -9.26 12.97
C ALA A 174 2.93 -9.02 11.86
N TYR A 175 3.30 -9.15 10.59
CA TYR A 175 2.35 -9.10 9.46
C TYR A 175 1.55 -10.39 9.25
N LEU A 176 1.92 -11.51 9.84
CA LEU A 176 1.22 -12.78 9.63
C LEU A 176 -0.28 -12.72 9.95
N PRO A 177 -0.73 -12.11 11.08
CA PRO A 177 -2.16 -11.96 11.35
C PRO A 177 -2.87 -11.12 10.28
N VAL A 178 -2.24 -10.05 9.79
CA VAL A 178 -2.79 -9.18 8.75
C VAL A 178 -2.98 -9.98 7.45
N VAL A 179 -1.96 -10.73 7.01
CA VAL A 179 -2.01 -11.58 5.82
C VAL A 179 -3.12 -12.62 5.91
N LEU A 180 -3.44 -13.12 7.09
CA LEU A 180 -4.50 -14.12 7.28
C LEU A 180 -5.91 -13.50 7.32
N ILE A 181 -6.05 -12.28 7.83
CA ILE A 181 -7.34 -11.64 8.06
C ILE A 181 -7.75 -10.76 6.87
N GLU A 182 -6.84 -10.01 6.26
CA GLU A 182 -7.12 -9.08 5.16
C GLU A 182 -7.84 -9.75 3.97
N PRO A 183 -7.51 -11.00 3.54
CA PRO A 183 -8.24 -11.68 2.46
C PRO A 183 -9.74 -11.82 2.70
N VAL A 184 -10.16 -12.00 3.96
CA VAL A 184 -11.57 -12.13 4.31
C VAL A 184 -12.31 -10.82 4.05
N PHE A 185 -11.74 -9.70 4.53
CA PHE A 185 -12.28 -8.35 4.28
C PHE A 185 -12.27 -8.01 2.79
N THR A 186 -11.19 -8.33 2.10
CA THR A 186 -11.04 -8.09 0.66
C THR A 186 -12.11 -8.81 -0.14
N VAL A 187 -12.30 -10.11 0.09
CA VAL A 187 -13.32 -10.89 -0.61
C VAL A 187 -14.72 -10.40 -0.28
N ALA A 188 -15.00 -10.06 0.98
CA ALA A 188 -16.28 -9.49 1.39
C ALA A 188 -16.55 -8.16 0.67
N ALA A 189 -15.58 -7.25 0.64
CA ALA A 189 -15.69 -5.96 -0.06
C ALA A 189 -15.93 -6.14 -1.57
N VAL A 190 -15.14 -7.00 -2.23
CA VAL A 190 -15.30 -7.29 -3.66
C VAL A 190 -16.68 -7.86 -3.96
N ARG A 191 -17.17 -8.84 -3.18
CA ARG A 191 -18.50 -9.43 -3.37
C ARG A 191 -19.62 -8.41 -3.15
N LEU A 192 -19.48 -7.56 -2.13
CA LEU A 192 -20.42 -6.47 -1.88
C LEU A 192 -20.50 -5.50 -3.07
N LEU A 193 -19.35 -5.07 -3.59
CA LEU A 193 -19.31 -4.19 -4.76
C LEU A 193 -19.85 -4.87 -6.02
N GLN A 194 -19.60 -6.16 -6.22
CA GLN A 194 -20.17 -6.93 -7.33
C GLN A 194 -21.70 -7.03 -7.22
N SER A 195 -22.26 -7.15 -6.03
CA SER A 195 -23.73 -7.18 -5.85
C SER A 195 -24.37 -5.83 -6.17
N GLN A 196 -23.61 -4.74 -6.03
CA GLN A 196 -24.06 -3.36 -6.29
C GLN A 196 -23.54 -2.79 -7.62
N ALA A 197 -22.94 -3.62 -8.46
CA ALA A 197 -22.27 -3.19 -9.70
C ALA A 197 -23.19 -2.49 -10.72
N HIS A 198 -24.52 -2.67 -10.59
CA HIS A 198 -25.53 -1.98 -11.39
C HIS A 198 -25.73 -0.50 -11.02
N ARG A 199 -25.23 -0.07 -9.85
CA ARG A 199 -25.41 1.30 -9.35
C ARG A 199 -24.38 2.23 -9.98
N PRO A 200 -24.79 3.38 -10.57
CA PRO A 200 -23.85 4.32 -11.22
C PRO A 200 -22.75 4.84 -10.28
N LEU A 201 -23.10 5.12 -9.01
CA LEU A 201 -22.12 5.57 -8.01
C LEU A 201 -21.04 4.51 -7.74
N VAL A 202 -21.40 3.23 -7.70
CA VAL A 202 -20.42 2.15 -7.51
C VAL A 202 -19.49 2.06 -8.71
N GLN A 203 -20.01 2.18 -9.93
CA GLN A 203 -19.20 2.17 -11.16
C GLN A 203 -18.25 3.38 -11.23
N LEU A 204 -18.68 4.54 -10.75
CA LEU A 204 -17.86 5.75 -10.70
C LEU A 204 -16.72 5.61 -9.66
N CYS A 205 -17.09 5.24 -8.43
CA CYS A 205 -16.18 5.23 -7.29
C CYS A 205 -15.24 4.02 -7.26
N PHE A 206 -15.63 2.88 -7.85
CA PHE A 206 -14.89 1.62 -7.72
C PHE A 206 -14.60 0.97 -9.07
N ALA A 207 -13.48 0.26 -9.14
CA ALA A 207 -13.14 -0.64 -10.25
C ALA A 207 -13.65 -2.04 -9.89
N VAL A 208 -14.94 -2.28 -10.11
CA VAL A 208 -15.56 -3.57 -9.72
C VAL A 208 -14.98 -4.70 -10.56
N PRO A 209 -14.32 -5.70 -9.96
CA PRO A 209 -13.82 -6.85 -10.69
C PRO A 209 -14.97 -7.63 -11.33
N ALA A 210 -14.73 -8.18 -12.54
CA ALA A 210 -15.70 -9.05 -13.19
C ALA A 210 -16.05 -10.26 -12.29
N ARG A 211 -17.28 -10.75 -12.40
CA ARG A 211 -17.66 -12.02 -11.78
C ARG A 211 -16.93 -13.13 -12.54
N GLY A 212 -16.08 -13.88 -11.85
CA GLY A 212 -15.43 -15.07 -12.37
C GLY A 212 -16.32 -16.31 -12.27
#